data_afb8f20d715f6b905a2d128721b6b39f
#
_entry.id   afb8f20d715f6b905a2d128721b6b39f
#
_cell.length_a   1.000
_cell.length_b   1.000
_cell.length_c   1.000
_cell.angle_alpha   90.00
_cell.angle_beta   90.00
_cell.angle_gamma   90.00
#
_symmetry.space_group_name_H-M   'P 1'
#
loop_
_entity.id
_entity.type
_entity.pdbx_description
1 polymer ?
#
loop_
_entity_poly.entity_id
_entity_poly.type
_entity_poly.pdbx_seq_one_letter_code
_entity_poly.pdbx_strand_id
1 'polypeptide(L)'
;MKKIILFLSVCFLLACDKDKFETKPHIEIESYNTKELPPNANLVMNLNFTDKEGDLGNGQFTYIPVRINRRRLPQDQDYVPIPLPIPEFNDHNKGEFELKIEWKFLHKSDRENDTINFKFVAIDREGNSSDTVTSDQVVILRQ
;
A
#
# COMPACT_ATOMS: atom_id res chain seq x y z
N MET A 1 -2.54 38.77 63.00
CA MET A 1 -2.92 38.73 61.58
C MET A 1 -2.14 37.60 60.90
N LYS A 2 -2.78 36.44 60.67
CA LYS A 2 -2.15 35.26 60.12
C LYS A 2 -2.31 35.32 58.60
N LYS A 3 -1.21 35.42 57.87
CA LYS A 3 -1.20 35.38 56.42
C LYS A 3 -1.24 33.89 55.99
N ILE A 4 -2.36 33.47 55.43
CA ILE A 4 -2.54 32.18 54.83
C ILE A 4 -1.91 32.26 53.43
N ILE A 5 -0.78 31.59 53.22
CA ILE A 5 -0.16 31.40 51.90
C ILE A 5 -0.85 30.21 51.27
N LEU A 6 -1.72 30.49 50.30
CA LEU A 6 -2.38 29.48 49.46
C LEU A 6 -1.37 28.98 48.46
N PHE A 7 -0.83 27.80 48.69
CA PHE A 7 0.09 27.11 47.77
C PHE A 7 -0.74 26.49 46.63
N LEU A 8 -0.86 27.24 45.54
CA LEU A 8 -1.53 26.75 44.33
C LEU A 8 -0.61 25.73 43.64
N SER A 9 -0.82 24.44 43.95
CA SER A 9 -0.17 23.33 43.28
C SER A 9 -0.72 23.25 41.87
N VAL A 10 0.02 23.80 40.91
CA VAL A 10 -0.24 23.58 39.47
C VAL A 10 0.22 22.17 39.13
N CYS A 11 -0.72 21.22 39.14
CA CYS A 11 -0.51 19.91 38.51
C CYS A 11 -0.32 20.13 36.99
N PHE A 12 0.94 20.18 36.58
CA PHE A 12 1.27 19.95 35.19
C PHE A 12 0.84 18.50 34.85
N LEU A 13 -0.34 18.37 34.28
CA LEU A 13 -0.70 17.17 33.54
C LEU A 13 0.23 17.17 32.33
N LEU A 14 1.37 16.49 32.47
CA LEU A 14 2.11 15.98 31.36
C LEU A 14 1.13 15.03 30.65
N ALA A 15 0.40 15.55 29.67
CA ALA A 15 -0.21 14.74 28.66
C ALA A 15 0.95 14.02 27.99
N CYS A 16 1.24 12.82 28.47
CA CYS A 16 1.93 11.83 27.67
C CYS A 16 1.03 11.66 26.46
N ASP A 17 1.41 12.23 25.32
CA ASP A 17 0.98 11.70 24.06
C ASP A 17 1.39 10.22 24.11
N LYS A 18 0.43 9.38 24.45
CA LYS A 18 0.54 7.97 24.16
C LYS A 18 0.81 7.93 22.66
N ASP A 19 2.07 7.67 22.30
CA ASP A 19 2.36 7.10 21.00
C ASP A 19 1.27 6.06 20.80
N LYS A 20 0.29 6.40 19.97
CA LYS A 20 -0.67 5.41 19.51
C LYS A 20 0.21 4.39 18.86
N PHE A 21 0.37 3.23 19.53
CA PHE A 21 1.01 2.10 18.91
C PHE A 21 0.30 1.94 17.56
N GLU A 22 1.00 2.29 16.49
CA GLU A 22 0.46 2.06 15.16
C GLU A 22 0.46 0.55 14.99
N THR A 23 -0.71 -0.03 15.21
CA THR A 23 -0.99 -1.44 14.97
C THR A 23 -1.17 -1.73 13.49
N LYS A 24 -1.14 -0.69 12.67
CA LYS A 24 -1.31 -0.80 11.23
C LYS A 24 0.03 -1.02 10.55
N PRO A 25 0.13 -1.99 9.65
CA PRO A 25 1.28 -2.09 8.78
C PRO A 25 1.38 -0.84 7.87
N HIS A 26 2.60 -0.46 7.55
CA HIS A 26 2.89 0.59 6.59
C HIS A 26 3.55 -0.02 5.36
N ILE A 27 3.10 0.37 4.18
CA ILE A 27 3.69 -0.05 2.90
C ILE A 27 4.03 1.18 2.06
N GLU A 28 5.08 1.08 1.27
CA GLU A 28 5.49 2.12 0.32
C GLU A 28 6.04 1.49 -0.96
N ILE A 29 5.96 2.22 -2.07
CA ILE A 29 6.52 1.78 -3.33
C ILE A 29 7.94 2.33 -3.41
N GLU A 30 8.92 1.44 -3.51
CA GLU A 30 10.32 1.81 -3.62
C GLU A 30 10.71 2.11 -5.07
N SER A 31 10.35 1.22 -5.99
CA SER A 31 10.79 1.34 -7.37
C SER A 31 9.88 0.62 -8.37
N TYR A 32 10.09 0.96 -9.63
CA TYR A 32 9.50 0.32 -10.80
C TYR A 32 10.62 -0.04 -11.78
N ASN A 33 10.50 -1.17 -12.45
CA ASN A 33 11.40 -1.48 -13.56
C ASN A 33 11.10 -0.61 -14.80
N THR A 34 9.83 -0.22 -14.99
CA THR A 34 9.40 0.67 -16.06
C THR A 34 8.07 1.33 -15.73
N LYS A 35 7.81 2.51 -16.31
CA LYS A 35 6.49 3.15 -16.33
C LYS A 35 5.80 3.05 -17.70
N GLU A 36 6.47 2.48 -18.69
CA GLU A 36 5.92 2.15 -20.00
C GLU A 36 6.18 0.67 -20.27
N LEU A 37 5.16 -0.15 -20.11
CA LEU A 37 5.25 -1.59 -20.22
C LEU A 37 5.01 -2.04 -21.68
N PRO A 38 6.03 -2.54 -22.38
CA PRO A 38 5.88 -3.05 -23.74
C PRO A 38 5.20 -4.41 -23.75
N PRO A 39 4.63 -4.82 -24.92
CA PRO A 39 4.04 -6.13 -25.08
C PRO A 39 4.97 -7.27 -24.66
N ASN A 40 4.39 -8.29 -24.04
CA ASN A 40 5.06 -9.50 -23.55
C ASN A 40 6.15 -9.28 -22.47
N ALA A 41 6.28 -8.06 -21.92
CA ALA A 41 7.14 -7.79 -20.79
C ALA A 41 6.42 -8.00 -19.44
N ASN A 42 7.17 -7.87 -18.35
CA ASN A 42 6.66 -7.88 -17.00
C ASN A 42 6.84 -6.50 -16.36
N LEU A 43 5.79 -6.00 -15.73
CA LEU A 43 5.89 -4.92 -14.78
C LEU A 43 6.40 -5.50 -13.46
N VAL A 44 7.46 -4.90 -12.93
CA VAL A 44 8.00 -5.27 -11.62
C VAL A 44 7.98 -4.02 -10.75
N MET A 45 7.36 -4.13 -9.58
CA MET A 45 7.32 -3.08 -8.57
C MET A 45 7.88 -3.64 -7.26
N ASN A 46 8.86 -2.95 -6.70
CA ASN A 46 9.40 -3.27 -5.37
C ASN A 46 8.67 -2.43 -4.33
N LEU A 47 8.21 -3.10 -3.29
CA LEU A 47 7.49 -2.48 -2.20
C LEU A 47 8.21 -2.80 -0.88
N ASN A 48 8.35 -1.76 -0.04
CA ASN A 48 8.84 -1.88 1.32
C ASN A 48 7.66 -1.92 2.28
N PHE A 49 7.82 -2.63 3.37
CA PHE A 49 6.89 -2.57 4.48
C PHE A 49 7.60 -2.34 5.81
N THR A 50 6.88 -1.71 6.74
CA THR A 50 7.23 -1.69 8.16
C THR A 50 5.98 -2.04 8.96
N ASP A 51 6.19 -2.85 9.99
CA ASP A 51 5.13 -3.29 10.89
C ASP A 51 5.69 -3.41 12.31
N LYS A 52 5.22 -2.59 13.23
CA LYS A 52 5.73 -2.54 14.60
C LYS A 52 5.35 -3.77 15.42
N GLU A 53 4.23 -4.38 15.12
CA GLU A 53 3.75 -5.60 15.79
C GLU A 53 4.40 -6.85 15.24
N GLY A 54 4.90 -6.77 14.01
CA GLY A 54 5.65 -7.85 13.38
C GLY A 54 4.77 -9.03 12.95
N ASP A 55 3.51 -8.80 12.64
CA ASP A 55 2.56 -9.85 12.27
C ASP A 55 2.02 -9.72 10.84
N LEU A 56 2.65 -8.89 10.00
CA LEU A 56 2.31 -8.76 8.59
C LEU A 56 2.59 -10.06 7.81
N GLY A 57 3.60 -10.81 8.16
CA GLY A 57 3.89 -12.13 7.56
C GLY A 57 2.68 -13.07 7.69
N ASN A 58 2.37 -13.83 6.64
CA ASN A 58 1.15 -14.64 6.49
C ASN A 58 -0.16 -13.83 6.49
N GLY A 59 -0.08 -12.52 6.36
CA GLY A 59 -1.24 -11.66 6.11
C GLY A 59 -1.65 -11.65 4.63
N GLN A 60 -2.35 -10.61 4.22
CA GLN A 60 -2.84 -10.45 2.85
C GLN A 60 -2.38 -9.13 2.24
N PHE A 61 -1.87 -9.18 1.04
CA PHE A 61 -1.60 -8.03 0.20
C PHE A 61 -2.60 -7.97 -0.95
N THR A 62 -3.18 -6.80 -1.19
CA THR A 62 -4.12 -6.63 -2.30
C THR A 62 -3.63 -5.51 -3.19
N TYR A 63 -3.53 -5.78 -4.49
CA TYR A 63 -3.35 -4.73 -5.47
C TYR A 63 -4.60 -4.56 -6.33
N ILE A 64 -4.88 -3.31 -6.68
CA ILE A 64 -6.09 -2.92 -7.42
C ILE A 64 -5.64 -2.07 -8.59
N PRO A 65 -5.60 -2.61 -9.83
CA PRO A 65 -5.34 -1.80 -10.99
C PRO A 65 -6.55 -0.87 -11.24
N VAL A 66 -6.29 0.41 -11.46
CA VAL A 66 -7.31 1.41 -11.74
C VAL A 66 -6.96 2.08 -13.06
N ARG A 67 -7.74 1.78 -14.08
CA ARG A 67 -7.56 2.40 -15.39
C ARG A 67 -8.10 3.82 -15.38
N ILE A 68 -7.32 4.75 -15.92
CA ILE A 68 -7.65 6.19 -15.92
C ILE A 68 -7.88 6.77 -17.31
N ASN A 69 -7.95 5.95 -18.34
CA ASN A 69 -8.31 6.38 -19.68
C ASN A 69 -9.73 6.94 -19.71
N ARG A 70 -9.99 7.90 -20.60
CA ARG A 70 -11.34 8.47 -20.78
C ARG A 70 -12.33 7.47 -21.35
N ARG A 71 -11.88 6.63 -22.28
CA ARG A 71 -12.72 5.58 -22.87
C ARG A 71 -12.86 4.43 -21.88
N ARG A 72 -14.08 4.07 -21.54
CA ARG A 72 -14.36 2.93 -20.68
C ARG A 72 -14.17 1.61 -21.42
N LEU A 73 -13.73 0.59 -20.71
CA LEU A 73 -13.77 -0.79 -21.18
C LEU A 73 -15.22 -1.33 -21.11
N PRO A 74 -15.53 -2.39 -21.87
CA PRO A 74 -16.70 -3.21 -21.60
C PRO A 74 -16.69 -3.70 -20.14
N GLN A 75 -17.87 -3.79 -19.52
CA GLN A 75 -17.99 -4.06 -18.08
C GLN A 75 -17.36 -5.41 -17.64
N ASP A 76 -17.32 -6.39 -18.54
CA ASP A 76 -16.73 -7.70 -18.32
C ASP A 76 -15.19 -7.70 -18.43
N GLN A 77 -14.59 -6.59 -18.83
CA GLN A 77 -13.13 -6.43 -18.98
C GLN A 77 -12.52 -5.50 -17.93
N ASP A 78 -13.30 -5.00 -16.99
CA ASP A 78 -12.78 -4.13 -15.94
C ASP A 78 -11.77 -4.88 -15.05
N TYR A 79 -10.85 -4.11 -14.48
CA TYR A 79 -9.92 -4.63 -13.49
C TYR A 79 -10.64 -4.89 -12.17
N VAL A 80 -10.19 -5.92 -11.49
CA VAL A 80 -10.70 -6.30 -10.17
C VAL A 80 -9.57 -6.31 -9.14
N PRO A 81 -9.86 -6.14 -7.84
CA PRO A 81 -8.87 -6.32 -6.79
C PRO A 81 -8.30 -7.73 -6.80
N ILE A 82 -6.98 -7.85 -6.64
CA ILE A 82 -6.27 -9.14 -6.66
C ILE A 82 -5.57 -9.33 -5.32
N PRO A 83 -6.12 -10.19 -4.45
CA PRO A 83 -5.50 -10.55 -3.19
C PRO A 83 -4.36 -11.56 -3.41
N LEU A 84 -3.25 -11.36 -2.72
CA LEU A 84 -2.09 -12.25 -2.68
C LEU A 84 -1.73 -12.54 -1.23
N PRO A 85 -1.29 -13.75 -0.90
CA PRO A 85 -0.75 -14.03 0.42
C PRO A 85 0.59 -13.31 0.60
N ILE A 86 0.83 -12.78 1.79
CA ILE A 86 2.13 -12.25 2.18
C ILE A 86 2.98 -13.42 2.69
N PRO A 87 4.21 -13.62 2.19
CA PRO A 87 5.09 -14.65 2.73
C PRO A 87 5.53 -14.33 4.16
N GLU A 88 6.01 -15.34 4.88
CA GLU A 88 6.70 -15.11 6.14
C GLU A 88 8.06 -14.44 5.89
N PHE A 89 8.45 -13.51 6.77
CA PHE A 89 9.72 -12.79 6.68
C PHE A 89 10.62 -13.14 7.86
N ASN A 90 11.94 -13.11 7.64
CA ASN A 90 12.93 -13.30 8.71
C ASN A 90 12.95 -12.13 9.70
N ASP A 91 12.81 -10.90 9.20
CA ASP A 91 12.59 -9.71 10.03
C ASP A 91 11.09 -9.41 10.00
N HIS A 92 10.45 -9.58 11.14
CA HIS A 92 9.00 -9.42 11.23
C HIS A 92 8.54 -7.94 11.17
N ASN A 93 9.44 -7.01 11.50
CA ASN A 93 9.11 -5.60 11.61
C ASN A 93 9.30 -4.81 10.31
N LYS A 94 10.06 -5.34 9.36
CA LYS A 94 10.33 -4.69 8.06
C LYS A 94 10.75 -5.71 7.01
N GLY A 95 10.56 -5.36 5.76
CA GLY A 95 11.01 -6.17 4.64
C GLY A 95 10.61 -5.56 3.31
N GLU A 96 10.94 -6.31 2.28
CA GLU A 96 10.66 -5.96 0.89
C GLU A 96 9.95 -7.11 0.22
N PHE A 97 9.08 -6.80 -0.72
CA PHE A 97 8.52 -7.80 -1.63
C PHE A 97 8.38 -7.24 -3.04
N GLU A 98 8.56 -8.13 -3.99
CA GLU A 98 8.47 -7.84 -5.41
C GLU A 98 7.09 -8.25 -5.94
N LEU A 99 6.36 -7.31 -6.52
CA LEU A 99 5.14 -7.59 -7.27
C LEU A 99 5.48 -7.64 -8.77
N LYS A 100 5.28 -8.79 -9.38
CA LYS A 100 5.50 -9.01 -10.81
C LYS A 100 4.18 -9.30 -11.52
N ILE A 101 3.86 -8.49 -12.54
CA ILE A 101 2.62 -8.63 -13.30
C ILE A 101 2.97 -8.70 -14.78
N GLU A 102 2.53 -9.76 -15.44
CA GLU A 102 2.72 -9.91 -16.89
C GLU A 102 1.85 -8.93 -17.68
N TRP A 103 2.38 -8.40 -18.77
CA TRP A 103 1.68 -7.49 -19.69
C TRP A 103 0.27 -7.98 -20.06
N LYS A 104 0.10 -9.26 -20.36
CA LYS A 104 -1.19 -9.84 -20.79
C LYS A 104 -2.33 -9.66 -19.79
N PHE A 105 -2.03 -9.53 -18.49
CA PHE A 105 -3.04 -9.27 -17.44
C PHE A 105 -3.41 -7.79 -17.32
N LEU A 106 -2.53 -6.91 -17.80
CA LEU A 106 -2.69 -5.47 -17.74
C LEU A 106 -3.17 -4.85 -19.05
N HIS A 107 -2.98 -5.52 -20.18
CA HIS A 107 -3.47 -5.07 -21.47
C HIS A 107 -4.95 -5.47 -21.64
N LYS A 108 -5.82 -4.49 -21.79
CA LYS A 108 -7.27 -4.69 -21.93
C LYS A 108 -7.84 -4.07 -23.19
N SER A 109 -7.25 -2.98 -23.68
CA SER A 109 -7.78 -2.22 -24.82
C SER A 109 -7.03 -2.50 -26.11
N ASP A 110 -7.74 -3.00 -27.13
CA ASP A 110 -7.20 -3.16 -28.48
C ASP A 110 -7.11 -1.84 -29.26
N ARG A 111 -7.63 -0.73 -28.71
CA ARG A 111 -7.77 0.53 -29.42
C ARG A 111 -6.82 1.62 -28.96
N GLU A 112 -6.33 1.53 -27.73
CA GLU A 112 -5.43 2.52 -27.13
C GLU A 112 -4.55 1.85 -26.08
N ASN A 113 -3.44 2.49 -25.70
CA ASN A 113 -2.66 2.06 -24.54
C ASN A 113 -3.52 2.18 -23.28
N ASP A 114 -3.40 1.24 -22.38
CA ASP A 114 -4.04 1.35 -21.07
C ASP A 114 -3.14 2.13 -20.12
N THR A 115 -3.69 3.16 -19.47
CA THR A 115 -2.99 3.92 -18.43
C THR A 115 -3.59 3.56 -17.09
N ILE A 116 -2.74 3.08 -16.18
CA ILE A 116 -3.17 2.45 -14.94
C ILE A 116 -2.43 3.09 -13.75
N ASN A 117 -3.17 3.40 -12.69
CA ASN A 117 -2.61 3.54 -11.34
C ASN A 117 -2.91 2.26 -10.57
N PHE A 118 -1.98 1.83 -9.74
CA PHE A 118 -2.20 0.71 -8.82
C PHE A 118 -2.47 1.25 -7.41
N LYS A 119 -3.46 0.68 -6.75
CA LYS A 119 -3.69 0.89 -5.32
C LYS A 119 -3.27 -0.36 -4.57
N PHE A 120 -2.59 -0.17 -3.44
CA PHE A 120 -2.06 -1.25 -2.61
C PHE A 120 -2.59 -1.13 -1.19
N VAL A 121 -2.97 -2.27 -0.62
CA VAL A 121 -3.37 -2.40 0.78
C VAL A 121 -2.76 -3.69 1.32
N ALA A 122 -2.15 -3.62 2.49
CA ALA A 122 -1.73 -4.80 3.25
C ALA A 122 -2.64 -4.97 4.47
N ILE A 123 -2.93 -6.20 4.81
CA ILE A 123 -3.72 -6.59 5.99
C ILE A 123 -2.89 -7.61 6.75
N ASP A 124 -2.62 -7.34 8.02
CA ASP A 124 -1.89 -8.24 8.89
C ASP A 124 -2.74 -9.43 9.37
N ARG A 125 -2.15 -10.31 10.18
CA ARG A 125 -2.85 -11.49 10.72
C ARG A 125 -3.95 -11.14 11.72
N GLU A 126 -3.87 -9.98 12.37
CA GLU A 126 -4.87 -9.50 13.32
C GLU A 126 -6.02 -8.76 12.64
N GLY A 127 -5.89 -8.49 11.32
CA GLY A 127 -6.92 -7.81 10.52
C GLY A 127 -6.75 -6.29 10.47
N ASN A 128 -5.61 -5.74 10.93
CA ASN A 128 -5.34 -4.32 10.76
C ASN A 128 -4.90 -4.04 9.33
N SER A 129 -5.47 -3.01 8.74
CA SER A 129 -5.19 -2.63 7.35
C SER A 129 -4.24 -1.44 7.29
N SER A 130 -3.27 -1.49 6.40
CA SER A 130 -2.46 -0.33 6.03
C SER A 130 -3.33 0.79 5.43
N ASP A 131 -2.80 1.99 5.38
CA ASP A 131 -3.35 3.00 4.50
C ASP A 131 -3.18 2.57 3.04
N THR A 132 -4.05 3.10 2.17
CA THR A 132 -3.98 2.79 0.73
C THR A 132 -2.84 3.58 0.10
N VAL A 133 -1.88 2.88 -0.48
CA VAL A 133 -0.80 3.48 -1.27
C VAL A 133 -1.18 3.46 -2.74
N THR A 134 -0.99 4.58 -3.43
CA THR A 134 -1.31 4.70 -4.86
C THR A 134 -0.02 4.92 -5.65
N SER A 135 0.15 4.14 -6.72
CA SER A 135 1.31 4.24 -7.61
C SER A 135 1.27 5.49 -8.49
N ASP A 136 2.40 5.81 -9.08
CA ASP A 136 2.43 6.61 -10.30
C ASP A 136 1.69 5.91 -11.44
N GLN A 137 1.45 6.66 -12.51
CA GLN A 137 0.85 6.12 -13.73
C GLN A 137 1.82 5.18 -14.45
N VAL A 138 1.31 4.02 -14.83
CA VAL A 138 2.00 3.08 -15.71
C VAL A 138 1.21 2.96 -17.00
N VAL A 139 1.88 3.13 -18.13
CA VAL A 139 1.29 3.00 -19.46
C VAL A 139 1.58 1.59 -19.99
N ILE A 140 0.54 0.86 -20.29
CA ILE A 140 0.60 -0.47 -20.89
C ILE A 140 0.50 -0.28 -22.39
N LEU A 141 1.61 -0.47 -23.07
CA LEU A 141 1.68 -0.25 -24.52
C LEU A 141 0.88 -1.33 -25.24
N ARG A 142 0.12 -0.90 -26.22
CA ARG A 142 -0.62 -1.77 -27.11
C ARG A 142 0.34 -2.55 -28.01
N GLN A 143 -0.08 -3.72 -28.45
CA GLN A 143 0.61 -4.53 -29.46
C GLN A 143 0.47 -3.90 -30.86
#